data_e9d1a31d64413c7c0ada11a00e63becc
#
_entry.id   e9d1a31d64413c7c0ada11a00e63becc
#
_cell.length_a   1.000
_cell.length_b   1.000
_cell.length_c   1.000
_cell.angle_alpha   90.00
_cell.angle_beta   90.00
_cell.angle_gamma   90.00
#
_symmetry.space_group_name_H-M   'P 1'
#
loop_
_entity.id
_entity.type
_entity.pdbx_description
1 polymer ?
#
loop_
_entity_poly.entity_id
_entity_poly.type
_entity_poly.pdbx_seq_one_letter_code
_entity_poly.pdbx_strand_id
1 'polypeptide(L)'
;SQTIYQDVMAVDLAKMSLTGLMAKTGLDASLVDYVLYGTVIQESRTSNIAREAAMHAGYPINVPAHTVTLACVSSNTAICQGAEKILAGQADVVVAGGCETFSDVPIRYSRPVRKRLLGAAKAMKKGPAGALGLLKGPRVLHGSPLAARPPRPEKKGNPFFSVPPPGVERS
;
A
#
# COMPACT_ATOMS: atom_id res chain seq x y z
N SER A 1 -4.18 -16.12 -6.00
CA SER A 1 -5.35 -15.77 -5.20
C SER A 1 -6.46 -16.80 -5.41
N GLN A 2 -7.40 -16.94 -4.48
CA GLN A 2 -8.48 -17.95 -4.48
C GLN A 2 -7.97 -19.42 -4.53
N THR A 3 -6.81 -19.64 -3.99
CA THR A 3 -6.17 -20.97 -3.85
C THR A 3 -5.77 -21.18 -2.38
N ILE A 4 -4.72 -21.97 -2.14
CA ILE A 4 -4.18 -22.20 -0.80
C ILE A 4 -3.77 -20.93 -0.04
N TYR A 5 -3.61 -19.80 -0.74
CA TYR A 5 -3.25 -18.49 -0.16
C TYR A 5 -4.44 -17.53 0.00
N GLN A 6 -5.68 -18.00 -0.15
CA GLN A 6 -6.85 -17.10 -0.09
C GLN A 6 -7.02 -16.41 1.27
N ASP A 7 -6.65 -17.09 2.35
CA ASP A 7 -6.79 -16.62 3.72
C ASP A 7 -5.46 -16.07 4.29
N VAL A 8 -4.44 -15.89 3.43
CA VAL A 8 -3.13 -15.40 3.82
C VAL A 8 -3.02 -13.92 3.50
N MET A 9 -2.62 -13.13 4.48
CA MET A 9 -2.42 -11.69 4.33
C MET A 9 -1.15 -11.39 3.52
N ALA A 10 -1.10 -10.20 2.89
CA ALA A 10 0.06 -9.78 2.12
C ALA A 10 1.36 -9.77 2.96
N VAL A 11 1.29 -9.34 4.23
CA VAL A 11 2.45 -9.33 5.12
C VAL A 11 2.96 -10.74 5.44
N ASP A 12 2.06 -11.72 5.55
CA ASP A 12 2.44 -13.10 5.78
C ASP A 12 3.09 -13.72 4.54
N LEU A 13 2.57 -13.43 3.34
CA LEU A 13 3.21 -13.82 2.08
C LEU A 13 4.62 -13.23 1.96
N ALA A 14 4.78 -11.95 2.31
CA ALA A 14 6.08 -11.29 2.32
C ALA A 14 7.03 -11.95 3.32
N LYS A 15 6.59 -12.22 4.54
CA LYS A 15 7.35 -12.98 5.55
C LYS A 15 7.78 -14.34 5.02
N MET A 16 6.84 -15.12 4.46
CA MET A 16 7.13 -16.45 3.92
C MET A 16 8.20 -16.40 2.83
N SER A 17 8.14 -15.42 1.93
CA SER A 17 9.13 -15.28 0.86
C SER A 17 10.51 -14.88 1.40
N LEU A 18 10.58 -13.99 2.38
CA LEU A 18 11.84 -13.58 3.03
C LEU A 18 12.47 -14.73 3.83
N THR A 19 11.67 -15.44 4.61
CA THR A 19 12.13 -16.64 5.35
C THR A 19 12.59 -17.75 4.39
N GLY A 20 11.82 -17.98 3.31
CA GLY A 20 12.17 -18.95 2.28
C GLY A 20 13.46 -18.60 1.54
N LEU A 21 13.70 -17.31 1.28
CA LEU A 21 14.94 -16.84 0.67
C LEU A 21 16.15 -17.19 1.54
N MET A 22 16.10 -16.84 2.84
CA MET A 22 17.17 -17.16 3.79
C MET A 22 17.42 -18.67 3.89
N ALA A 23 16.37 -19.46 4.01
CA ALA A 23 16.47 -20.91 4.08
C ALA A 23 17.07 -21.53 2.82
N LYS A 24 16.72 -20.98 1.63
CA LYS A 24 17.21 -21.48 0.34
C LYS A 24 18.65 -21.09 0.05
N THR A 25 19.06 -19.89 0.46
CA THR A 25 20.40 -19.36 0.16
C THR A 25 21.42 -19.65 1.25
N GLY A 26 20.97 -19.99 2.46
CA GLY A 26 21.82 -20.06 3.64
C GLY A 26 22.34 -18.70 4.10
N LEU A 27 21.74 -17.60 3.62
CA LEU A 27 22.15 -16.24 3.98
C LEU A 27 21.81 -15.97 5.43
N ASP A 28 22.79 -15.49 6.19
CA ASP A 28 22.56 -14.96 7.53
C ASP A 28 21.89 -13.58 7.42
N ALA A 29 20.76 -13.43 8.07
CA ALA A 29 20.01 -12.17 8.09
C ALA A 29 20.82 -11.00 8.67
N SER A 30 21.83 -11.28 9.50
CA SER A 30 22.72 -10.25 10.09
C SER A 30 23.64 -9.59 9.07
N LEU A 31 23.87 -10.21 7.92
CA LEU A 31 24.67 -9.68 6.82
C LEU A 31 23.89 -8.76 5.89
N VAL A 32 22.58 -8.66 6.06
CA VAL A 32 21.72 -7.84 5.20
C VAL A 32 21.73 -6.39 5.68
N ASP A 33 22.12 -5.49 4.79
CA ASP A 33 22.16 -4.05 5.06
C ASP A 33 20.83 -3.34 4.78
N TYR A 34 20.01 -3.87 3.86
CA TYR A 34 18.76 -3.23 3.46
C TYR A 34 17.73 -4.20 2.90
N VAL A 35 16.45 -3.95 3.18
CA VAL A 35 15.32 -4.68 2.59
C VAL A 35 14.42 -3.74 1.82
N LEU A 36 14.17 -4.05 0.53
CA LEU A 36 13.33 -3.29 -0.39
C LEU A 36 12.20 -4.18 -0.91
N TYR A 37 10.95 -3.78 -0.69
CA TYR A 37 9.83 -4.62 -1.07
C TYR A 37 8.76 -3.84 -1.82
N GLY A 38 8.40 -4.32 -3.03
CA GLY A 38 7.37 -3.72 -3.85
C GLY A 38 5.98 -4.23 -3.49
N THR A 39 5.01 -3.34 -3.43
CA THR A 39 3.58 -3.67 -3.37
C THR A 39 2.75 -2.56 -4.00
N VAL A 40 1.58 -2.87 -4.52
CA VAL A 40 0.65 -1.90 -5.12
C VAL A 40 -0.55 -1.65 -4.23
N ILE A 41 -1.19 -2.73 -3.77
CA ILE A 41 -2.37 -2.66 -2.92
C ILE A 41 -1.90 -2.70 -1.47
N GLN A 42 -1.73 -1.52 -0.88
CA GLN A 42 -1.32 -1.42 0.52
C GLN A 42 -2.48 -1.77 1.44
N GLU A 43 -2.24 -2.71 2.32
CA GLU A 43 -3.14 -3.06 3.40
C GLU A 43 -3.17 -1.92 4.44
N SER A 44 -4.35 -1.57 4.94
CA SER A 44 -4.53 -0.41 5.84
C SER A 44 -3.90 -0.60 7.22
N ARG A 45 -3.66 -1.85 7.62
CA ARG A 45 -3.05 -2.22 8.90
C ARG A 45 -1.53 -2.29 8.84
N THR A 46 -0.96 -2.33 7.62
CA THR A 46 0.48 -2.51 7.36
C THR A 46 1.00 -1.28 6.62
N SER A 47 1.57 -0.34 7.35
CA SER A 47 2.06 0.92 6.77
C SER A 47 3.34 0.75 5.94
N ASN A 48 4.18 -0.21 6.30
CA ASN A 48 5.43 -0.54 5.61
C ASN A 48 5.62 -2.07 5.61
N ILE A 49 5.11 -2.72 4.57
CA ILE A 49 5.13 -4.17 4.46
C ILE A 49 6.56 -4.72 4.44
N ALA A 50 7.52 -4.01 3.83
CA ALA A 50 8.92 -4.41 3.82
C ALA A 50 9.45 -4.53 5.24
N ARG A 51 9.20 -3.54 6.08
CA ARG A 51 9.68 -3.49 7.46
C ARG A 51 9.01 -4.55 8.32
N GLU A 52 7.71 -4.64 8.27
CA GLU A 52 6.95 -5.60 9.08
C GLU A 52 7.29 -7.04 8.71
N ALA A 53 7.35 -7.34 7.41
CA ALA A 53 7.73 -8.67 6.94
C ALA A 53 9.16 -9.05 7.31
N ALA A 54 10.12 -8.12 7.19
CA ALA A 54 11.51 -8.36 7.58
C ALA A 54 11.63 -8.67 9.08
N MET A 55 10.99 -7.88 9.93
CA MET A 55 10.96 -8.14 11.38
C MET A 55 10.34 -9.50 11.72
N HIS A 56 9.22 -9.84 11.09
CA HIS A 56 8.55 -11.12 11.30
C HIS A 56 9.35 -12.31 10.72
N ALA A 57 10.19 -12.08 9.73
CA ALA A 57 11.07 -13.09 9.15
C ALA A 57 12.39 -13.29 9.94
N GLY A 58 12.62 -12.48 11.00
CA GLY A 58 13.77 -12.62 11.87
C GLY A 58 15.00 -11.78 11.45
N TYR A 59 14.82 -10.79 10.56
CA TYR A 59 15.89 -9.83 10.27
C TYR A 59 16.14 -8.93 11.49
N PRO A 60 17.40 -8.53 11.74
CA PRO A 60 17.75 -7.66 12.85
C PRO A 60 17.00 -6.32 12.81
N ILE A 61 16.68 -5.78 13.97
CA ILE A 61 15.89 -4.54 14.10
C ILE A 61 16.61 -3.31 13.51
N ASN A 62 17.92 -3.33 13.42
CA ASN A 62 18.73 -2.27 12.84
C ASN A 62 18.78 -2.29 11.31
N VAL A 63 18.34 -3.37 10.66
CA VAL A 63 18.27 -3.44 9.19
C VAL A 63 17.14 -2.53 8.70
N PRO A 64 17.44 -1.45 7.96
CA PRO A 64 16.42 -0.59 7.41
C PRO A 64 15.63 -1.31 6.32
N ALA A 65 14.34 -0.98 6.24
CA ALA A 65 13.48 -1.53 5.21
C ALA A 65 12.42 -0.52 4.76
N HIS A 66 12.14 -0.42 3.46
CA HIS A 66 11.04 0.39 2.99
C HIS A 66 10.28 -0.26 1.82
N THR A 67 9.03 0.15 1.69
CA THR A 67 8.12 -0.32 0.67
C THR A 67 8.14 0.61 -0.53
N VAL A 68 8.25 0.03 -1.73
CA VAL A 68 8.21 0.74 -3.02
C VAL A 68 6.86 0.52 -3.66
N THR A 69 6.23 1.59 -4.16
CA THR A 69 4.98 1.51 -4.91
C THR A 69 5.10 2.26 -6.23
N LEU A 70 5.19 1.52 -7.32
CA LEU A 70 5.24 2.04 -8.69
C LEU A 70 4.40 1.15 -9.63
N ALA A 71 3.11 1.05 -9.34
CA ALA A 71 2.18 0.20 -10.08
C ALA A 71 2.77 -1.21 -10.33
N CYS A 72 2.57 -1.80 -11.50
CA CYS A 72 2.98 -3.18 -11.83
C CYS A 72 4.51 -3.41 -11.84
N VAL A 73 5.32 -2.34 -11.78
CA VAL A 73 6.80 -2.42 -11.77
C VAL A 73 7.41 -2.20 -10.37
N SER A 74 6.60 -2.23 -9.31
CA SER A 74 7.05 -1.97 -7.94
C SER A 74 8.22 -2.87 -7.51
N SER A 75 8.12 -4.17 -7.73
CA SER A 75 9.18 -5.12 -7.35
C SER A 75 10.44 -4.95 -8.21
N ASN A 76 10.29 -4.67 -9.51
CA ASN A 76 11.43 -4.37 -10.37
C ASN A 76 12.12 -3.08 -9.93
N THR A 77 11.35 -2.06 -9.56
CA THR A 77 11.89 -0.80 -9.00
C THR A 77 12.65 -1.05 -7.71
N ALA A 78 12.14 -1.91 -6.83
CA ALA A 78 12.85 -2.30 -5.61
C ALA A 78 14.20 -2.96 -5.92
N ILE A 79 14.28 -3.82 -6.93
CA ILE A 79 15.52 -4.45 -7.37
C ILE A 79 16.50 -3.40 -7.93
N CYS A 80 16.04 -2.49 -8.79
CA CYS A 80 16.86 -1.40 -9.33
C CYS A 80 17.42 -0.52 -8.21
N GLN A 81 16.58 -0.09 -7.27
CA GLN A 81 17.00 0.70 -6.11
C GLN A 81 18.02 -0.04 -5.22
N GLY A 82 17.87 -1.36 -5.09
CA GLY A 82 18.84 -2.20 -4.39
C GLY A 82 20.20 -2.19 -5.09
N ALA A 83 20.22 -2.38 -6.40
CA ALA A 83 21.43 -2.31 -7.21
C ALA A 83 22.09 -0.92 -7.14
N GLU A 84 21.31 0.15 -7.20
CA GLU A 84 21.78 1.53 -7.05
C GLU A 84 22.46 1.76 -5.69
N LYS A 85 21.89 1.22 -4.60
CA LYS A 85 22.50 1.32 -3.25
C LYS A 85 23.86 0.62 -3.17
N ILE A 86 23.98 -0.55 -3.78
CA ILE A 86 25.24 -1.28 -3.84
C ILE A 86 26.27 -0.49 -4.68
N LEU A 87 25.88 -0.03 -5.85
CA LEU A 87 26.75 0.75 -6.73
C LEU A 87 27.22 2.08 -6.09
N ALA A 88 26.36 2.68 -5.26
CA ALA A 88 26.68 3.89 -4.53
C ALA A 88 27.51 3.65 -3.25
N GLY A 89 27.85 2.41 -2.92
CA GLY A 89 28.59 2.04 -1.70
C GLY A 89 27.81 2.26 -0.41
N GLN A 90 26.47 2.29 -0.48
CA GLN A 90 25.60 2.47 0.69
C GLN A 90 25.20 1.14 1.35
N ALA A 91 25.38 0.04 0.67
CA ALA A 91 25.06 -1.30 1.15
C ALA A 91 25.90 -2.32 0.38
N ASP A 92 26.27 -3.41 1.03
CA ASP A 92 26.94 -4.55 0.42
C ASP A 92 25.94 -5.65 0.07
N VAL A 93 24.95 -5.87 0.92
CA VAL A 93 23.93 -6.90 0.77
C VAL A 93 22.53 -6.30 0.87
N VAL A 94 21.79 -6.36 -0.23
CA VAL A 94 20.39 -5.87 -0.29
C VAL A 94 19.45 -6.99 -0.65
N VAL A 95 18.38 -7.15 0.12
CA VAL A 95 17.27 -8.04 -0.22
C VAL A 95 16.17 -7.22 -0.87
N ALA A 96 15.87 -7.52 -2.13
CA ALA A 96 14.85 -6.82 -2.90
C ALA A 96 13.83 -7.78 -3.51
N GLY A 97 12.56 -7.39 -3.53
CA GLY A 97 11.49 -8.20 -4.10
C GLY A 97 10.15 -7.52 -3.99
N GLY A 98 9.11 -8.30 -3.80
CA GLY A 98 7.76 -7.78 -3.58
C GLY A 98 6.73 -8.88 -3.41
N CYS A 99 5.56 -8.50 -2.94
CA CYS A 99 4.41 -9.38 -2.84
C CYS A 99 3.13 -8.61 -3.13
N GLU A 100 2.12 -9.36 -3.57
CA GLU A 100 0.78 -8.84 -3.80
C GLU A 100 -0.25 -9.93 -3.53
N THR A 101 -1.41 -9.55 -3.02
CA THR A 101 -2.57 -10.44 -2.93
C THR A 101 -3.83 -9.72 -3.38
N PHE A 102 -4.65 -10.44 -4.15
CA PHE A 102 -5.99 -9.98 -4.57
C PHE A 102 -7.11 -10.69 -3.78
N SER A 103 -6.76 -11.56 -2.84
CA SER A 103 -7.74 -12.27 -2.03
C SER A 103 -8.26 -11.42 -0.86
N ASP A 104 -7.40 -10.55 -0.30
CA ASP A 104 -7.74 -9.64 0.80
C ASP A 104 -7.48 -8.17 0.40
N VAL A 105 -8.21 -7.72 -0.62
CA VAL A 105 -8.11 -6.32 -1.09
C VAL A 105 -8.94 -5.42 -0.17
N PRO A 106 -8.35 -4.33 0.37
CA PRO A 106 -9.09 -3.38 1.20
C PRO A 106 -10.28 -2.76 0.46
N ILE A 107 -11.48 -2.96 0.97
CA ILE A 107 -12.69 -2.40 0.39
C ILE A 107 -12.75 -0.91 0.68
N ARG A 108 -12.72 -0.09 -0.36
CA ARG A 108 -12.78 1.38 -0.26
C ARG A 108 -14.20 1.89 -0.46
N TYR A 109 -14.80 2.38 0.59
CA TYR A 109 -16.09 3.06 0.50
C TYR A 109 -15.95 4.46 -0.10
N SER A 110 -17.02 4.92 -0.78
CA SER A 110 -17.10 6.31 -1.26
C SER A 110 -16.99 7.31 -0.10
N ARG A 111 -16.55 8.53 -0.40
CA ARG A 111 -16.36 9.56 0.63
C ARG A 111 -17.63 9.84 1.47
N PRO A 112 -18.86 9.90 0.91
CA PRO A 112 -20.06 10.07 1.70
C PRO A 112 -20.29 8.92 2.69
N VAL A 113 -20.09 7.67 2.26
CA VAL A 113 -20.24 6.49 3.13
C VAL A 113 -19.22 6.50 4.26
N ARG A 114 -17.96 6.79 3.97
CA ARG A 114 -16.91 6.91 5.01
C ARG A 114 -17.24 7.98 6.05
N LYS A 115 -17.73 9.15 5.62
CA LYS A 115 -18.15 10.22 6.55
C LYS A 115 -19.29 9.78 7.46
N ARG A 116 -20.25 9.02 6.93
CA ARG A 116 -21.36 8.48 7.72
C ARG A 116 -20.91 7.43 8.71
N LEU A 117 -20.07 6.50 8.30
CA LEU A 117 -19.50 5.47 9.19
C LEU A 117 -18.72 6.09 10.35
N LEU A 118 -17.88 7.11 10.05
CA LEU A 118 -17.15 7.84 11.08
C LEU A 118 -18.08 8.66 12.01
N GLY A 119 -19.16 9.24 11.46
CA GLY A 119 -20.20 9.90 12.22
C GLY A 119 -20.94 8.94 13.15
N ALA A 120 -21.28 7.76 12.63
CA ALA A 120 -21.90 6.68 13.40
C ALA A 120 -21.00 6.22 14.56
N ALA A 121 -19.74 5.96 14.30
CA ALA A 121 -18.78 5.55 15.32
C ALA A 121 -18.62 6.61 16.42
N LYS A 122 -18.62 7.91 16.06
CA LYS A 122 -18.60 9.01 17.03
C LYS A 122 -19.88 9.12 17.84
N ALA A 123 -21.04 8.88 17.21
CA ALA A 123 -22.34 8.93 17.89
C ALA A 123 -22.49 7.77 18.88
N MET A 124 -22.03 6.58 18.53
CA MET A 124 -22.03 5.40 19.43
C MET A 124 -21.19 5.64 20.69
N LYS A 125 -20.07 6.37 20.59
CA LYS A 125 -19.23 6.76 21.74
C LYS A 125 -19.93 7.73 22.71
N LYS A 126 -20.99 8.41 22.26
CA LYS A 126 -21.79 9.35 23.09
C LYS A 126 -22.95 8.65 23.83
N GLY A 127 -23.03 7.32 23.78
CA GLY A 127 -24.05 6.54 24.45
C GLY A 127 -25.33 6.33 23.62
N PRO A 128 -26.39 5.73 24.24
CA PRO A 128 -27.59 5.29 23.51
C PRO A 128 -28.37 6.43 22.83
N ALA A 129 -28.35 7.64 23.39
CA ALA A 129 -28.96 8.81 22.77
C ALA A 129 -28.30 9.19 21.45
N GLY A 130 -26.97 9.01 21.32
CA GLY A 130 -26.24 9.24 20.09
C GLY A 130 -26.56 8.20 19.01
N ALA A 131 -26.76 6.95 19.40
CA ALA A 131 -27.17 5.87 18.49
C ALA A 131 -28.58 6.11 17.89
N LEU A 132 -29.51 6.62 18.68
CA LEU A 132 -30.87 6.94 18.20
C LEU A 132 -30.88 8.05 17.15
N GLY A 133 -29.93 8.99 17.21
CA GLY A 133 -29.75 10.04 16.20
C GLY A 133 -29.37 9.51 14.82
N LEU A 134 -28.78 8.32 14.72
CA LEU A 134 -28.42 7.69 13.45
C LEU A 134 -29.63 7.16 12.68
N LEU A 135 -30.70 6.82 13.40
CA LEU A 135 -31.95 6.34 12.79
C LEU A 135 -32.74 7.46 12.08
N LYS A 136 -32.50 8.72 12.45
CA LYS A 136 -33.16 9.90 11.86
C LYS A 136 -32.45 10.44 10.62
N GLY A 137 -31.30 9.87 10.23
CA GLY A 137 -30.57 10.27 9.03
C GLY A 137 -31.27 9.79 7.72
N PRO A 138 -31.12 10.50 6.60
CA PRO A 138 -31.74 10.12 5.35
C PRO A 138 -31.30 8.71 4.92
N ARG A 139 -32.26 7.87 4.55
CA ARG A 139 -32.07 6.47 4.15
C ARG A 139 -31.12 6.37 2.95
N VAL A 140 -29.99 5.66 3.13
CA VAL A 140 -28.92 5.47 2.11
C VAL A 140 -29.28 4.38 1.10
N LEU A 141 -30.52 3.92 1.02
CA LEU A 141 -30.91 2.78 0.20
C LEU A 141 -31.24 3.11 -1.27
N HIS A 142 -31.08 4.37 -1.72
CA HIS A 142 -31.33 4.73 -3.12
C HIS A 142 -30.16 5.54 -3.73
N GLY A 143 -29.02 4.93 -3.82
CA GLY A 143 -27.91 5.40 -4.63
C GLY A 143 -27.06 4.21 -5.02
N SER A 144 -27.19 3.78 -6.27
CA SER A 144 -26.31 2.77 -6.86
C SER A 144 -24.85 3.11 -6.51
N PRO A 145 -24.02 2.15 -6.03
CA PRO A 145 -22.58 2.38 -5.80
C PRO A 145 -21.84 2.76 -7.08
N LEU A 146 -22.49 2.60 -8.21
CA LEU A 146 -22.02 2.85 -9.57
C LEU A 146 -22.58 4.12 -10.22
N ALA A 147 -23.16 5.04 -9.46
CA ALA A 147 -23.50 6.35 -10.02
C ALA A 147 -22.23 6.97 -10.58
N ALA A 148 -22.10 6.94 -11.88
CA ALA A 148 -20.99 7.51 -12.64
C ALA A 148 -20.74 8.92 -12.11
N ARG A 149 -19.50 9.17 -11.73
CA ARG A 149 -19.05 10.50 -11.32
C ARG A 149 -19.37 11.44 -12.48
N PRO A 150 -20.14 12.53 -12.29
CA PRO A 150 -20.28 13.49 -13.35
C PRO A 150 -18.89 13.92 -13.81
N PRO A 151 -18.67 14.13 -15.11
CA PRO A 151 -17.38 14.58 -15.62
C PRO A 151 -16.97 15.79 -14.79
N ARG A 152 -15.74 15.78 -14.31
CA ARG A 152 -15.20 16.96 -13.61
C ARG A 152 -15.30 18.11 -14.57
N PRO A 153 -15.83 19.29 -14.17
CA PRO A 153 -15.68 20.47 -14.99
C PRO A 153 -14.19 20.63 -15.29
N GLU A 154 -13.83 20.75 -16.54
CA GLU A 154 -12.46 21.02 -16.96
C GLU A 154 -11.96 22.23 -16.15
N LYS A 155 -11.06 21.99 -15.23
CA LYS A 155 -10.35 23.09 -14.59
C LYS A 155 -9.46 23.68 -15.68
N LYS A 156 -9.78 24.89 -16.12
CA LYS A 156 -8.85 25.75 -16.87
C LYS A 156 -7.48 25.59 -16.25
N GLY A 157 -6.49 25.20 -17.08
CA GLY A 157 -5.22 24.62 -16.74
C GLY A 157 -4.58 25.12 -15.45
N ASN A 158 -4.20 24.17 -14.61
CA ASN A 158 -3.30 24.46 -13.51
C ASN A 158 -1.91 24.70 -14.12
N PRO A 159 -1.32 25.90 -14.03
CA PRO A 159 -0.05 26.23 -14.68
C PRO A 159 1.12 25.37 -14.21
N PHE A 160 0.98 24.65 -13.10
CA PHE A 160 2.00 23.77 -12.56
C PHE A 160 2.01 22.34 -13.17
N PHE A 161 0.98 21.99 -13.98
CA PHE A 161 0.86 20.64 -14.57
C PHE A 161 0.60 20.64 -16.08
N SER A 162 0.81 21.77 -16.77
CA SER A 162 0.80 21.79 -18.22
C SER A 162 2.19 21.36 -18.71
N VAL A 163 2.31 20.13 -19.17
CA VAL A 163 3.44 19.72 -20.01
C VAL A 163 3.25 20.43 -21.36
N PRO A 164 4.17 21.32 -21.77
CA PRO A 164 4.06 21.94 -23.08
C PRO A 164 4.12 20.86 -24.17
N PRO A 165 3.39 21.01 -25.27
CA PRO A 165 3.49 20.10 -26.39
C PRO A 165 4.93 20.01 -26.90
N PRO A 166 5.39 18.84 -27.35
CA PRO A 166 6.75 18.70 -27.88
C PRO A 166 6.96 19.66 -29.03
N GLY A 167 8.02 20.50 -28.97
CA GLY A 167 8.39 21.45 -30.01
C GLY A 167 8.27 22.92 -29.65
N VAL A 168 7.86 23.29 -28.43
CA VAL A 168 7.89 24.70 -27.98
C VAL A 168 9.16 24.95 -27.16
N GLU A 169 10.23 25.38 -27.83
CA GLU A 169 11.41 25.95 -27.16
C GLU A 169 11.02 27.27 -26.49
N ARG A 170 11.34 27.43 -25.23
CA ARG A 170 11.21 28.73 -24.54
C ARG A 170 12.36 29.64 -25.00
N SER A 171 12.04 30.65 -25.75
CA SER A 171 12.91 31.79 -25.97
C SER A 171 13.10 32.63 -24.71
#